data_b0c5e3845b9f2d30062e1d70bd448a19
#
_entry.id   b0c5e3845b9f2d30062e1d70bd448a19
#
_cell.length_a   1.000
_cell.length_b   1.000
_cell.length_c   1.000
_cell.angle_alpha   90.00
_cell.angle_beta   90.00
_cell.angle_gamma   90.00
#
_symmetry.space_group_name_H-M   'P 1'
#
loop_
_entity.id
_entity.type
_entity.pdbx_description
1 polymer ?
#
loop_
_entity_poly.entity_id
_entity_poly.type
_entity_poly.pdbx_seq_one_letter_code
_entity_poly.pdbx_strand_id
1 'polypeptide(L)'
;MGKRDAIGKKHHGVIHAVRERNDMDYRKLIGERHSVRAYEDRPLSDDVAAKLEDCIAKINMESGLHIQLIRDEPKAFDSALAHYGHFSGVSNYIALIGRKSPDLDERCGYFGEKIVLEAQGLGLNTCWVALTYKRIPGVFRIGEGEKLTVVIAVGYGKTQGSVRRSKSAEEVSNCTDSSPEWFLEGVKAALLAPTATNQQKFFLQLCDGGKVRAKAGFGPCAKMDLGIVKCHFEIGSGKTDIWCY
;
A
#
# COMPACT_ATOMS: atom_id res chain seq x y z
N MET A 1 -19.58 49.48 -30.72
CA MET A 1 -20.37 48.30 -31.02
C MET A 1 -19.39 47.24 -31.53
N GLY A 2 -18.99 46.19 -30.94
CA GLY A 2 -19.37 45.43 -29.81
C GLY A 2 -18.48 44.21 -29.92
N LYS A 3 -17.41 44.11 -29.10
CA LYS A 3 -16.57 42.89 -28.99
C LYS A 3 -17.05 42.17 -27.75
N ARG A 4 -17.73 41.07 -27.90
CA ARG A 4 -17.92 40.00 -26.88
C ARG A 4 -17.79 38.66 -27.55
N ASP A 5 -17.23 37.75 -26.74
CA ASP A 5 -17.30 36.30 -26.81
C ASP A 5 -16.16 35.56 -27.53
N ALA A 6 -15.10 35.31 -26.73
CA ALA A 6 -14.19 34.21 -26.95
C ALA A 6 -13.59 33.72 -25.59
N ILE A 7 -14.47 33.27 -24.67
CA ILE A 7 -14.05 32.53 -23.48
C ILE A 7 -15.01 31.34 -23.35
N GLY A 8 -14.57 30.15 -23.74
CA GLY A 8 -15.40 28.96 -23.57
C GLY A 8 -15.05 27.79 -24.47
N LYS A 9 -13.77 27.34 -24.49
CA LYS A 9 -13.40 26.03 -25.05
C LYS A 9 -12.00 25.64 -24.63
N LYS A 10 -11.78 25.32 -23.34
CA LYS A 10 -10.51 24.69 -22.90
C LYS A 10 -10.66 23.83 -21.63
N HIS A 11 -11.79 23.17 -21.41
CA HIS A 11 -11.91 22.25 -20.27
C HIS A 11 -12.47 20.85 -20.58
N HIS A 12 -12.57 20.46 -21.87
CA HIS A 12 -13.06 19.12 -22.24
C HIS A 12 -11.97 18.13 -22.63
N GLY A 13 -10.69 18.55 -22.67
CA GLY A 13 -9.58 17.68 -23.10
C GLY A 13 -8.89 16.86 -22.00
N VAL A 14 -9.10 17.19 -20.73
CA VAL A 14 -8.37 16.55 -19.61
C VAL A 14 -9.10 15.31 -19.05
N ILE A 15 -10.40 15.21 -19.26
CA ILE A 15 -11.22 14.11 -18.69
C ILE A 15 -11.12 12.83 -19.54
N HIS A 16 -10.75 12.91 -20.83
CA HIS A 16 -10.62 11.72 -21.68
C HIS A 16 -9.27 11.01 -21.57
N ALA A 17 -8.21 11.68 -21.11
CA ALA A 17 -6.88 11.06 -20.96
C ALA A 17 -6.71 10.20 -19.70
N VAL A 18 -7.68 10.23 -18.77
CA VAL A 18 -7.67 9.44 -17.52
C VAL A 18 -8.37 8.08 -17.70
N ARG A 19 -9.05 7.85 -18.83
CA ARG A 19 -9.86 6.64 -19.05
C ARG A 19 -9.11 5.47 -19.70
N GLU A 20 -7.86 5.63 -20.13
CA GLU A 20 -7.09 4.58 -20.84
C GLU A 20 -5.99 3.90 -20.00
N ARG A 21 -6.00 4.02 -18.67
CA ARG A 21 -5.09 3.31 -17.77
C ARG A 21 -5.83 2.83 -16.55
N ASN A 22 -6.31 1.65 -16.60
CA ASN A 22 -6.29 0.60 -15.57
C ASN A 22 -7.47 -0.34 -15.74
N ASP A 23 -7.24 -1.41 -16.46
CA ASP A 23 -8.04 -2.64 -16.39
C ASP A 23 -7.63 -3.49 -15.15
N MET A 24 -6.93 -2.89 -14.16
CA MET A 24 -6.58 -3.60 -12.94
C MET A 24 -7.78 -3.67 -11.99
N ASP A 25 -8.26 -4.87 -11.78
CA ASP A 25 -9.28 -5.14 -10.76
C ASP A 25 -8.63 -5.22 -9.37
N TYR A 26 -8.50 -4.07 -8.70
CA TYR A 26 -7.91 -3.99 -7.36
C TYR A 26 -8.66 -4.83 -6.32
N ARG A 27 -9.97 -5.07 -6.47
CA ARG A 27 -10.73 -5.97 -5.58
C ARG A 27 -10.23 -7.41 -5.71
N LYS A 28 -9.93 -7.86 -6.93
CA LYS A 28 -9.31 -9.15 -7.18
C LYS A 28 -7.90 -9.20 -6.60
N LEU A 29 -7.09 -8.17 -6.84
CA LEU A 29 -5.70 -8.11 -6.38
C LEU A 29 -5.56 -8.18 -4.86
N ILE A 30 -6.41 -7.52 -4.08
CA ILE A 30 -6.38 -7.62 -2.61
C ILE A 30 -6.69 -9.05 -2.12
N GLY A 31 -7.50 -9.81 -2.85
CA GLY A 31 -7.79 -11.22 -2.55
C GLY A 31 -6.63 -12.16 -2.88
N GLU A 32 -5.90 -11.89 -3.95
CA GLU A 32 -4.79 -12.72 -4.44
C GLU A 32 -3.45 -12.41 -3.76
N ARG A 33 -3.28 -11.19 -3.23
CA ARG A 33 -2.05 -10.72 -2.62
C ARG A 33 -1.78 -11.42 -1.29
N HIS A 34 -0.64 -12.09 -1.19
CA HIS A 34 -0.11 -12.64 0.06
C HIS A 34 1.33 -12.17 0.31
N SER A 35 1.76 -12.24 1.57
CA SER A 35 3.17 -11.95 1.91
C SER A 35 4.05 -13.10 1.46
N VAL A 36 5.03 -12.82 0.61
CA VAL A 36 6.00 -13.78 0.09
C VAL A 36 7.39 -13.41 0.60
N ARG A 37 8.13 -14.40 1.09
CA ARG A 37 9.47 -14.20 1.66
C ARG A 37 10.58 -14.95 0.91
N ALA A 38 10.22 -15.89 0.05
CA ALA A 38 11.17 -16.62 -0.79
C ALA A 38 11.00 -16.18 -2.25
N TYR A 39 12.07 -15.64 -2.84
CA TYR A 39 12.07 -15.08 -4.18
C TYR A 39 12.98 -15.87 -5.12
N GLU A 40 12.65 -15.84 -6.40
CA GLU A 40 13.48 -16.38 -7.47
C GLU A 40 14.70 -15.49 -7.67
N ASP A 41 15.80 -16.09 -8.14
CA ASP A 41 16.96 -15.35 -8.64
C ASP A 41 16.68 -14.87 -10.08
N ARG A 42 15.76 -13.91 -10.16
CA ARG A 42 15.27 -13.33 -11.41
C ARG A 42 15.21 -11.82 -11.27
N PRO A 43 15.97 -11.07 -12.08
CA PRO A 43 15.90 -9.61 -12.06
C PRO A 43 14.53 -9.11 -12.52
N LEU A 44 14.13 -7.94 -12.03
CA LEU A 44 12.98 -7.23 -12.59
C LEU A 44 13.29 -6.85 -14.06
N SER A 45 12.40 -7.18 -14.99
CA SER A 45 12.55 -6.69 -16.36
C SER A 45 12.45 -5.16 -16.40
N ASP A 46 13.11 -4.52 -17.36
CA ASP A 46 13.11 -3.06 -17.44
C ASP A 46 11.70 -2.48 -17.62
N ASP A 47 10.81 -3.17 -18.36
CA ASP A 47 9.40 -2.76 -18.52
C ASP A 47 8.63 -2.80 -17.18
N VAL A 48 8.80 -3.86 -16.40
CA VAL A 48 8.16 -4.01 -15.09
C VAL A 48 8.73 -2.98 -14.09
N ALA A 49 10.04 -2.80 -14.08
CA ALA A 49 10.69 -1.82 -13.23
C ALA A 49 10.25 -0.39 -13.58
N ALA A 50 10.22 -0.03 -14.85
CA ALA A 50 9.75 1.29 -15.29
C ALA A 50 8.29 1.56 -14.90
N LYS A 51 7.39 0.59 -15.05
CA LYS A 51 5.98 0.72 -14.59
C LYS A 51 5.87 0.95 -13.09
N LEU A 52 6.67 0.22 -12.31
CA LEU A 52 6.69 0.36 -10.85
C LEU A 52 7.28 1.71 -10.42
N GLU A 53 8.35 2.17 -11.08
CA GLU A 53 8.95 3.49 -10.88
C GLU A 53 7.98 4.62 -11.23
N ASP A 54 7.24 4.50 -12.34
CA ASP A 54 6.18 5.45 -12.73
C ASP A 54 5.05 5.52 -11.68
N CYS A 55 4.64 4.38 -11.15
CA CYS A 55 3.66 4.32 -10.06
C CYS A 55 4.20 5.04 -8.82
N ILE A 56 5.43 4.73 -8.40
CA ILE A 56 6.08 5.36 -7.26
C ILE A 56 6.20 6.88 -7.46
N ALA A 57 6.59 7.34 -8.64
CA ALA A 57 6.71 8.77 -8.93
C ALA A 57 5.37 9.51 -8.78
N LYS A 58 4.26 8.93 -9.28
CA LYS A 58 2.91 9.48 -9.12
C LYS A 58 2.50 9.53 -7.66
N ILE A 59 2.75 8.44 -6.92
CA ILE A 59 2.44 8.36 -5.50
C ILE A 59 3.26 9.37 -4.69
N ASN A 60 4.53 9.57 -5.01
CA ASN A 60 5.35 10.59 -4.36
C ASN A 60 4.80 12.00 -4.59
N MET A 61 4.32 12.31 -5.81
CA MET A 61 3.70 13.60 -6.11
C MET A 61 2.37 13.79 -5.35
N GLU A 62 1.54 12.74 -5.26
CA GLU A 62 0.25 12.77 -4.55
C GLU A 62 0.44 12.90 -3.03
N SER A 63 1.37 12.12 -2.48
CA SER A 63 1.52 11.93 -1.04
C SER A 63 2.52 12.88 -0.37
N GLY A 64 3.45 13.46 -1.14
CA GLY A 64 4.62 14.16 -0.59
C GLY A 64 5.59 13.22 0.15
N LEU A 65 5.52 11.91 -0.09
CA LEU A 65 6.51 10.94 0.37
C LEU A 65 7.73 10.93 -0.55
N HIS A 66 8.79 10.28 -0.11
CA HIS A 66 10.04 10.09 -0.85
C HIS A 66 10.33 8.60 -0.99
N ILE A 67 9.39 7.86 -1.59
CA ILE A 67 9.48 6.43 -1.80
C ILE A 67 10.45 6.13 -2.94
N GLN A 68 11.30 5.12 -2.75
CA GLN A 68 12.35 4.75 -3.72
C GLN A 68 12.33 3.23 -3.97
N LEU A 69 12.40 2.82 -5.24
CA LEU A 69 12.68 1.44 -5.63
C LEU A 69 14.19 1.23 -5.61
N ILE A 70 14.63 0.18 -4.93
CA ILE A 70 16.02 -0.29 -4.90
C ILE A 70 16.06 -1.61 -5.67
N ARG A 71 16.92 -1.67 -6.69
CA ARG A 71 17.10 -2.84 -7.56
C ARG A 71 18.47 -3.45 -7.33
N ASP A 72 18.55 -4.75 -7.50
CA ASP A 72 19.80 -5.53 -7.52
C ASP A 72 20.70 -5.32 -6.28
N GLU A 73 20.07 -5.20 -5.10
CA GLU A 73 20.75 -5.02 -3.81
C GLU A 73 20.37 -6.16 -2.85
N PRO A 74 21.02 -7.33 -2.94
CA PRO A 74 20.71 -8.48 -2.10
C PRO A 74 21.23 -8.34 -0.65
N LYS A 75 22.23 -7.49 -0.41
CA LYS A 75 22.90 -7.39 0.92
C LYS A 75 21.96 -6.94 2.04
N ALA A 76 20.87 -6.21 1.69
CA ALA A 76 19.88 -5.83 2.67
C ALA A 76 19.17 -7.03 3.31
N PHE A 77 19.05 -8.12 2.55
CA PHE A 77 18.35 -9.34 2.96
C PHE A 77 19.27 -10.56 3.10
N ASP A 78 20.58 -10.38 2.88
CA ASP A 78 21.61 -11.41 3.13
C ASP A 78 22.25 -11.16 4.50
N SER A 79 21.50 -11.41 5.56
CA SER A 79 21.94 -11.25 6.95
C SER A 79 21.24 -12.24 7.87
N ALA A 80 21.86 -12.54 9.02
CA ALA A 80 21.24 -13.40 10.04
C ALA A 80 19.86 -12.89 10.47
N LEU A 81 19.66 -11.56 10.50
CA LEU A 81 18.38 -10.92 10.83
C LEU A 81 17.31 -11.18 9.76
N ALA A 82 17.69 -11.11 8.48
CA ALA A 82 16.79 -11.41 7.37
C ALA A 82 16.43 -12.90 7.32
N HIS A 83 17.41 -13.77 7.58
CA HIS A 83 17.18 -15.21 7.67
C HIS A 83 16.28 -15.58 8.86
N TYR A 84 16.39 -14.90 9.99
CA TYR A 84 15.43 -15.03 11.09
C TYR A 84 14.00 -14.63 10.66
N GLY A 85 13.86 -13.63 9.76
CA GLY A 85 12.61 -13.27 9.11
C GLY A 85 12.16 -14.23 8.01
N HIS A 86 12.88 -15.34 7.78
CA HIS A 86 12.66 -16.32 6.72
C HIS A 86 12.76 -15.77 5.30
N PHE A 87 13.51 -14.67 5.09
CA PHE A 87 13.74 -14.11 3.76
C PHE A 87 14.84 -14.88 3.02
N SER A 88 14.63 -15.11 1.72
CA SER A 88 15.60 -15.71 0.81
C SER A 88 15.41 -15.18 -0.62
N GLY A 89 16.53 -14.93 -1.34
CA GLY A 89 16.52 -14.49 -2.74
C GLY A 89 15.99 -13.07 -2.97
N VAL A 90 15.84 -12.25 -1.92
CA VAL A 90 15.40 -10.85 -2.08
C VAL A 90 16.57 -10.03 -2.62
N SER A 91 16.41 -9.46 -3.82
CA SER A 91 17.36 -8.54 -4.44
C SER A 91 16.79 -7.15 -4.70
N ASN A 92 15.47 -7.00 -4.59
CA ASN A 92 14.83 -5.70 -4.82
C ASN A 92 13.90 -5.38 -3.65
N TYR A 93 13.79 -4.10 -3.32
CA TYR A 93 12.88 -3.64 -2.28
C TYR A 93 12.52 -2.17 -2.48
N ILE A 94 11.42 -1.76 -1.87
CA ILE A 94 10.91 -0.39 -1.90
C ILE A 94 11.13 0.23 -0.53
N ALA A 95 11.84 1.36 -0.46
CA ALA A 95 12.07 2.10 0.76
C ALA A 95 11.01 3.18 0.95
N LEU A 96 10.22 3.12 2.03
CA LEU A 96 9.21 4.11 2.35
C LEU A 96 9.78 5.18 3.26
N ILE A 97 10.01 6.36 2.70
CA ILE A 97 10.66 7.49 3.31
C ILE A 97 9.73 8.69 3.25
N GLY A 98 9.78 9.54 4.25
CA GLY A 98 9.05 10.80 4.25
C GLY A 98 9.44 11.71 5.42
N ARG A 99 8.97 12.96 5.38
CA ARG A 99 9.18 13.92 6.46
C ARG A 99 8.56 13.44 7.75
N LYS A 100 9.28 13.55 8.85
CA LYS A 100 8.82 13.19 10.20
C LYS A 100 7.56 13.99 10.53
N SER A 101 6.47 13.28 10.77
CA SER A 101 5.18 13.83 11.20
C SER A 101 4.40 12.76 11.98
N PRO A 102 3.37 13.12 12.76
CA PRO A 102 2.57 12.16 13.52
C PRO A 102 1.79 11.16 12.67
N ASP A 103 1.51 11.51 11.41
CA ASP A 103 0.74 10.75 10.43
C ASP A 103 1.62 10.00 9.42
N LEU A 104 2.95 10.16 9.47
CA LEU A 104 3.86 9.60 8.47
C LEU A 104 3.70 8.08 8.33
N ASP A 105 3.61 7.36 9.43
CA ASP A 105 3.52 5.89 9.40
C ASP A 105 2.20 5.45 8.74
N GLU A 106 1.08 6.13 9.03
CA GLU A 106 -0.22 5.85 8.41
C GLU A 106 -0.20 6.17 6.91
N ARG A 107 0.38 7.31 6.51
CA ARG A 107 0.55 7.68 5.10
C ARG A 107 1.42 6.66 4.36
N CYS A 108 2.54 6.24 4.94
CA CYS A 108 3.37 5.20 4.37
C CYS A 108 2.60 3.88 4.20
N GLY A 109 1.75 3.51 5.16
CA GLY A 109 0.89 2.35 5.05
C GLY A 109 -0.10 2.46 3.89
N TYR A 110 -0.82 3.57 3.81
CA TYR A 110 -1.84 3.80 2.78
C TYR A 110 -1.24 3.84 1.36
N PHE A 111 -0.23 4.65 1.14
CA PHE A 111 0.39 4.83 -0.17
C PHE A 111 1.32 3.67 -0.55
N GLY A 112 1.98 3.05 0.43
CA GLY A 112 2.77 1.85 0.20
C GLY A 112 1.94 0.67 -0.26
N GLU A 113 0.72 0.51 0.27
CA GLU A 113 -0.17 -0.58 -0.16
C GLU A 113 -0.67 -0.38 -1.59
N LYS A 114 -0.89 0.86 -2.06
CA LYS A 114 -1.17 1.13 -3.48
C LYS A 114 -0.05 0.58 -4.37
N ILE A 115 1.23 0.75 -3.97
CA ILE A 115 2.38 0.22 -4.71
C ILE A 115 2.43 -1.32 -4.64
N VAL A 116 2.11 -1.89 -3.49
CA VAL A 116 2.03 -3.35 -3.30
C VAL A 116 1.00 -3.98 -4.25
N LEU A 117 -0.17 -3.36 -4.40
CA LEU A 117 -1.21 -3.84 -5.28
C LEU A 117 -0.85 -3.64 -6.76
N GLU A 118 -0.18 -2.54 -7.11
CA GLU A 118 0.39 -2.34 -8.45
C GLU A 118 1.43 -3.43 -8.78
N ALA A 119 2.35 -3.70 -7.85
CA ALA A 119 3.32 -4.78 -8.00
C ALA A 119 2.65 -6.15 -8.20
N GLN A 120 1.58 -6.45 -7.44
CA GLN A 120 0.78 -7.66 -7.62
C GLN A 120 0.16 -7.73 -9.02
N GLY A 121 -0.38 -6.62 -9.53
CA GLY A 121 -0.92 -6.52 -10.90
C GLY A 121 0.13 -6.70 -12.00
N LEU A 122 1.39 -6.36 -11.70
CA LEU A 122 2.55 -6.60 -12.57
C LEU A 122 3.12 -8.03 -12.47
N GLY A 123 2.48 -8.91 -11.68
CA GLY A 123 2.92 -10.29 -11.49
C GLY A 123 4.07 -10.44 -10.49
N LEU A 124 4.31 -9.43 -9.67
CA LEU A 124 5.31 -9.47 -8.59
C LEU A 124 4.66 -9.85 -7.27
N ASN A 125 5.45 -10.41 -6.38
CA ASN A 125 5.08 -10.66 -5.00
C ASN A 125 5.80 -9.69 -4.07
N THR A 126 5.20 -9.43 -2.91
CA THR A 126 5.72 -8.46 -1.94
C THR A 126 5.65 -8.98 -0.51
N CYS A 127 6.44 -8.34 0.36
CA CYS A 127 6.31 -8.50 1.81
C CYS A 127 6.73 -7.21 2.51
N TRP A 128 5.89 -6.70 3.41
CA TRP A 128 6.22 -5.61 4.33
C TRP A 128 7.27 -6.06 5.36
N VAL A 129 8.34 -5.25 5.55
CA VAL A 129 9.49 -5.61 6.40
C VAL A 129 9.90 -4.42 7.26
N ALA A 130 9.57 -4.48 8.55
CA ALA A 130 9.90 -3.40 9.49
C ALA A 130 11.29 -3.57 10.14
N LEU A 131 11.69 -4.81 10.47
CA LEU A 131 12.85 -5.07 11.32
C LEU A 131 13.85 -6.06 10.71
N THR A 132 13.41 -7.04 9.96
CA THR A 132 14.21 -8.19 9.52
C THR A 132 14.94 -7.94 8.20
N TYR A 133 15.64 -6.81 8.10
CA TYR A 133 16.54 -6.46 7.00
C TYR A 133 17.71 -5.62 7.52
N LYS A 134 18.79 -5.55 6.76
CA LYS A 134 19.94 -4.71 7.06
C LYS A 134 19.89 -3.44 6.22
N ARG A 135 19.97 -2.29 6.88
CA ARG A 135 20.07 -1.00 6.17
C ARG A 135 21.45 -0.89 5.54
N ILE A 136 21.52 -0.72 4.22
CA ILE A 136 22.77 -0.55 3.47
C ILE A 136 23.00 0.95 3.23
N PRO A 137 24.10 1.52 3.71
CA PRO A 137 24.43 2.93 3.49
C PRO A 137 24.56 3.28 2.01
N GLY A 138 24.03 4.44 1.60
CA GLY A 138 24.20 4.99 0.24
C GLY A 138 23.28 4.40 -0.83
N VAL A 139 22.50 3.36 -0.52
CA VAL A 139 21.62 2.70 -1.49
C VAL A 139 20.34 3.49 -1.78
N PHE A 140 19.84 4.21 -0.79
CA PHE A 140 18.71 5.14 -0.94
C PHE A 140 19.01 6.44 -0.20
N ARG A 141 18.31 7.51 -0.58
CA ARG A 141 18.50 8.85 -0.03
C ARG A 141 17.46 9.18 1.01
N ILE A 142 17.88 9.74 2.13
CA ILE A 142 17.01 10.31 3.15
C ILE A 142 17.36 11.78 3.26
N GLY A 143 16.42 12.66 2.95
CA GLY A 143 16.58 14.10 3.04
C GLY A 143 16.57 14.61 4.48
N GLU A 144 16.89 15.89 4.63
CA GLU A 144 16.83 16.55 5.93
C GLU A 144 15.40 16.53 6.48
N GLY A 145 15.25 16.14 7.74
CA GLY A 145 13.94 16.00 8.39
C GLY A 145 13.13 14.78 7.99
N GLU A 146 13.66 13.91 7.08
CA GLU A 146 13.03 12.66 6.71
C GLU A 146 13.44 11.48 7.60
N LYS A 147 12.68 10.41 7.55
CA LYS A 147 13.05 9.08 8.08
C LYS A 147 12.60 7.97 7.14
N LEU A 148 13.36 6.88 7.10
CA LEU A 148 12.88 5.60 6.60
C LEU A 148 11.96 4.98 7.66
N THR A 149 10.75 4.62 7.27
CA THR A 149 9.76 3.99 8.16
C THR A 149 9.84 2.46 8.08
N VAL A 150 9.82 1.92 6.86
CA VAL A 150 9.72 0.50 6.58
C VAL A 150 10.23 0.24 5.15
N VAL A 151 10.56 -1.00 4.84
CA VAL A 151 10.79 -1.43 3.45
C VAL A 151 9.76 -2.49 3.04
N ILE A 152 9.56 -2.65 1.73
CA ILE A 152 8.74 -3.70 1.14
C ILE A 152 9.65 -4.51 0.22
N ALA A 153 9.89 -5.79 0.55
CA ALA A 153 10.55 -6.72 -0.36
C ALA A 153 9.67 -6.92 -1.60
N VAL A 154 10.25 -6.93 -2.80
CA VAL A 154 9.52 -7.07 -4.07
C VAL A 154 10.31 -7.90 -5.08
N GLY A 155 9.62 -8.76 -5.82
CA GLY A 155 10.23 -9.62 -6.84
C GLY A 155 9.32 -10.76 -7.27
N TYR A 156 9.86 -11.68 -8.04
CA TYR A 156 9.14 -12.90 -8.44
C TYR A 156 9.24 -13.93 -7.31
N GLY A 157 8.11 -14.29 -6.72
CA GLY A 157 8.05 -15.23 -5.60
C GLY A 157 8.18 -16.68 -6.05
N LYS A 158 8.94 -17.49 -5.29
CA LYS A 158 8.96 -18.96 -5.46
C LYS A 158 7.61 -19.61 -5.18
N THR A 159 6.74 -18.91 -4.46
CA THR A 159 5.36 -19.29 -4.17
C THR A 159 4.48 -18.06 -4.25
N GLN A 160 3.17 -18.26 -4.31
CA GLN A 160 2.19 -17.17 -4.23
C GLN A 160 1.79 -16.81 -2.78
N GLY A 161 2.51 -17.34 -1.81
CA GLY A 161 2.18 -17.19 -0.39
C GLY A 161 1.04 -18.12 0.05
N SER A 162 0.45 -17.84 1.19
CA SER A 162 -0.62 -18.66 1.76
C SER A 162 -1.71 -17.81 2.40
N VAL A 163 -2.91 -18.34 2.38
CA VAL A 163 -4.05 -17.76 3.10
C VAL A 163 -3.74 -17.73 4.59
N ARG A 164 -4.06 -16.64 5.24
CA ARG A 164 -3.87 -16.45 6.67
C ARG A 164 -5.19 -16.55 7.43
N ARG A 165 -5.09 -16.82 8.71
CA ARG A 165 -6.22 -16.72 9.63
C ARG A 165 -6.66 -15.26 9.74
N SER A 166 -7.97 -15.02 9.71
CA SER A 166 -8.54 -13.69 9.86
C SER A 166 -9.49 -13.63 11.05
N LYS A 167 -9.64 -12.45 11.62
CA LYS A 167 -10.69 -12.14 12.58
C LYS A 167 -12.04 -12.09 11.87
N SER A 168 -13.12 -12.06 12.65
CA SER A 168 -14.45 -11.79 12.13
C SER A 168 -14.66 -10.28 11.89
N ALA A 169 -15.67 -9.92 11.14
CA ALA A 169 -16.01 -8.52 10.87
C ALA A 169 -16.42 -7.77 12.14
N GLU A 170 -17.11 -8.45 13.07
CA GLU A 170 -17.59 -7.91 14.34
C GLU A 170 -16.43 -7.63 15.32
N GLU A 171 -15.32 -8.39 15.21
CA GLU A 171 -14.13 -8.15 16.03
C GLU A 171 -13.36 -6.87 15.62
N VAL A 172 -13.54 -6.41 14.39
CA VAL A 172 -12.80 -5.27 13.83
C VAL A 172 -13.69 -4.10 13.42
N SER A 173 -15.01 -4.21 13.62
CA SER A 173 -15.93 -3.13 13.29
C SER A 173 -17.21 -3.18 14.14
N ASN A 174 -18.03 -2.13 14.05
CA ASN A 174 -19.38 -2.10 14.59
C ASN A 174 -20.44 -2.55 13.57
N CYS A 175 -20.08 -3.41 12.61
CA CYS A 175 -21.03 -3.89 11.63
C CYS A 175 -22.12 -4.76 12.27
N THR A 176 -23.30 -4.73 11.64
CA THR A 176 -24.45 -5.58 11.95
C THR A 176 -25.07 -6.03 10.63
N ASP A 177 -25.99 -6.97 10.65
CA ASP A 177 -26.73 -7.44 9.45
C ASP A 177 -27.48 -6.30 8.74
N SER A 178 -27.80 -5.21 9.45
CA SER A 178 -28.45 -4.02 8.88
C SER A 178 -27.47 -2.94 8.39
N SER A 179 -26.17 -3.18 8.49
CA SER A 179 -25.17 -2.23 7.99
C SER A 179 -25.22 -2.11 6.47
N PRO A 180 -24.96 -0.92 5.90
CA PRO A 180 -24.94 -0.75 4.45
C PRO A 180 -23.94 -1.69 3.78
N GLU A 181 -24.33 -2.26 2.63
CA GLU A 181 -23.51 -3.22 1.87
C GLU A 181 -22.09 -2.69 1.60
N TRP A 182 -21.96 -1.42 1.20
CA TRP A 182 -20.64 -0.84 0.95
C TRP A 182 -19.71 -0.87 2.18
N PHE A 183 -20.27 -0.73 3.39
CA PHE A 183 -19.49 -0.80 4.63
C PHE A 183 -19.04 -2.24 4.91
N LEU A 184 -19.94 -3.19 4.73
CA LEU A 184 -19.62 -4.62 4.88
C LEU A 184 -18.54 -5.06 3.90
N GLU A 185 -18.63 -4.66 2.62
CA GLU A 185 -17.59 -4.94 1.60
C GLU A 185 -16.27 -4.25 1.95
N GLY A 186 -16.30 -3.02 2.46
CA GLY A 186 -15.12 -2.33 2.97
C GLY A 186 -14.45 -3.07 4.13
N VAL A 187 -15.23 -3.56 5.10
CA VAL A 187 -14.71 -4.34 6.25
C VAL A 187 -14.12 -5.68 5.78
N LYS A 188 -14.78 -6.40 4.86
CA LYS A 188 -14.25 -7.64 4.27
C LYS A 188 -12.90 -7.41 3.60
N ALA A 189 -12.78 -6.35 2.81
CA ALA A 189 -11.53 -5.97 2.16
C ALA A 189 -10.44 -5.57 3.19
N ALA A 190 -10.80 -4.82 4.22
CA ALA A 190 -9.90 -4.43 5.30
C ALA A 190 -9.32 -5.64 6.05
N LEU A 191 -10.08 -6.71 6.21
CA LEU A 191 -9.60 -7.97 6.79
C LEU A 191 -8.55 -8.68 5.92
N LEU A 192 -8.46 -8.35 4.64
CA LEU A 192 -7.40 -8.83 3.72
C LEU A 192 -6.14 -7.96 3.77
N ALA A 193 -6.14 -6.81 4.44
CA ALA A 193 -4.97 -5.94 4.56
C ALA A 193 -3.82 -6.62 5.32
N PRO A 194 -2.58 -6.63 4.81
CA PRO A 194 -1.45 -7.15 5.56
C PRO A 194 -1.19 -6.29 6.81
N THR A 195 -1.09 -6.92 7.96
CA THR A 195 -0.75 -6.25 9.22
C THR A 195 0.47 -6.90 9.86
N ALA A 196 1.21 -6.14 10.68
CA ALA A 196 2.39 -6.65 11.38
C ALA A 196 2.04 -7.93 12.15
N THR A 197 2.77 -9.02 11.91
CA THR A 197 2.52 -10.36 12.49
C THR A 197 1.07 -10.85 12.38
N ASN A 198 0.31 -10.35 11.41
CA ASN A 198 -1.12 -10.62 11.23
C ASN A 198 -1.96 -10.25 12.47
N GLN A 199 -1.58 -9.19 13.19
CA GLN A 199 -2.21 -8.81 14.45
C GLN A 199 -3.64 -8.26 14.29
N GLN A 200 -3.97 -7.71 13.12
CA GLN A 200 -5.29 -7.13 12.79
C GLN A 200 -5.85 -6.25 13.94
N LYS A 201 -4.99 -5.36 14.46
CA LYS A 201 -5.32 -4.45 15.58
C LYS A 201 -5.81 -3.11 15.05
N PHE A 202 -6.99 -3.12 14.48
CA PHE A 202 -7.69 -1.93 14.03
C PHE A 202 -9.18 -2.06 14.37
N PHE A 203 -9.89 -0.94 14.35
CA PHE A 203 -11.34 -0.93 14.50
C PHE A 203 -11.97 0.11 13.56
N LEU A 204 -12.98 -0.32 12.79
CA LEU A 204 -13.71 0.48 11.82
C LEU A 204 -15.13 0.74 12.36
N GLN A 205 -15.43 2.00 12.64
CA GLN A 205 -16.71 2.41 13.16
C GLN A 205 -17.51 3.16 12.09
N LEU A 206 -18.63 2.59 11.67
CA LEU A 206 -19.63 3.33 10.90
C LEU A 206 -20.25 4.38 11.82
N CYS A 207 -20.19 5.64 11.39
CA CYS A 207 -20.73 6.79 12.08
C CYS A 207 -21.93 7.34 11.31
N ASP A 208 -22.66 8.27 11.93
CA ASP A 208 -23.76 8.98 11.30
C ASP A 208 -23.32 9.70 10.01
N GLY A 209 -24.24 9.88 9.08
CA GLY A 209 -23.99 10.53 7.80
C GLY A 209 -23.13 9.71 6.84
N GLY A 210 -22.96 8.40 7.07
CA GLY A 210 -22.21 7.50 6.19
C GLY A 210 -20.69 7.72 6.22
N LYS A 211 -20.17 8.27 7.31
CA LYS A 211 -18.73 8.41 7.57
C LYS A 211 -18.20 7.21 8.33
N VAL A 212 -16.88 7.00 8.26
CA VAL A 212 -16.19 5.92 8.95
C VAL A 212 -15.06 6.48 9.80
N ARG A 213 -15.02 6.08 11.06
CA ARG A 213 -13.88 6.33 11.95
C ARG A 213 -13.02 5.09 12.00
N ALA A 214 -11.75 5.22 11.61
CA ALA A 214 -10.77 4.17 11.72
C ALA A 214 -9.83 4.43 12.90
N LYS A 215 -9.62 3.43 13.75
CA LYS A 215 -8.74 3.51 14.92
C LYS A 215 -7.69 2.42 14.87
N ALA A 216 -6.42 2.80 15.08
CA ALA A 216 -5.37 1.83 15.34
C ALA A 216 -5.49 1.31 16.78
N GLY A 217 -5.31 0.01 16.95
CA GLY A 217 -5.13 -0.57 18.27
C GLY A 217 -3.69 -0.37 18.78
N PHE A 218 -3.40 -0.94 19.94
CA PHE A 218 -2.06 -0.88 20.52
C PHE A 218 -1.20 -2.04 20.00
N GLY A 219 -0.03 -1.72 19.42
CA GLY A 219 0.90 -2.73 18.91
C GLY A 219 1.98 -2.15 18.00
N PRO A 220 3.02 -2.94 17.67
CA PRO A 220 4.05 -2.52 16.72
C PRO A 220 3.43 -2.22 15.34
N CYS A 221 3.88 -1.16 14.70
CA CYS A 221 3.43 -0.74 13.36
C CYS A 221 1.91 -0.46 13.23
N ALA A 222 1.14 -0.35 14.34
CA ALA A 222 -0.31 -0.26 14.28
C ALA A 222 -0.84 0.95 13.48
N LYS A 223 -0.11 2.08 13.47
CA LYS A 223 -0.47 3.24 12.62
C LYS A 223 -0.25 2.95 11.13
N MET A 224 0.83 2.24 10.80
CA MET A 224 1.10 1.82 9.42
C MET A 224 0.06 0.81 8.95
N ASP A 225 -0.22 -0.20 9.78
CA ASP A 225 -1.29 -1.18 9.53
C ASP A 225 -2.63 -0.47 9.26
N LEU A 226 -2.94 0.60 10.02
CA LEU A 226 -4.16 1.38 9.80
C LEU A 226 -4.21 2.03 8.42
N GLY A 227 -3.08 2.57 7.94
CA GLY A 227 -2.99 3.10 6.58
C GLY A 227 -3.27 2.05 5.52
N ILE A 228 -2.68 0.85 5.66
CA ILE A 228 -2.93 -0.29 4.77
C ILE A 228 -4.42 -0.69 4.81
N VAL A 229 -4.99 -0.79 5.99
CA VAL A 229 -6.42 -1.10 6.22
C VAL A 229 -7.33 -0.09 5.54
N LYS A 230 -7.04 1.22 5.65
CA LYS A 230 -7.81 2.27 4.97
C LYS A 230 -7.78 2.12 3.46
N CYS A 231 -6.62 1.83 2.87
CA CYS A 231 -6.48 1.58 1.44
C CYS A 231 -7.37 0.42 0.98
N HIS A 232 -7.31 -0.71 1.68
CA HIS A 232 -8.15 -1.88 1.38
C HIS A 232 -9.64 -1.58 1.56
N PHE A 233 -10.01 -0.89 2.63
CA PHE A 233 -11.41 -0.51 2.88
C PHE A 233 -11.99 0.34 1.74
N GLU A 234 -11.25 1.35 1.27
CA GLU A 234 -11.70 2.21 0.17
C GLU A 234 -11.88 1.40 -1.13
N ILE A 235 -10.96 0.50 -1.43
CA ILE A 235 -11.07 -0.40 -2.59
C ILE A 235 -12.32 -1.29 -2.47
N GLY A 236 -12.53 -1.91 -1.32
CA GLY A 236 -13.67 -2.80 -1.09
C GLY A 236 -15.01 -2.08 -1.09
N SER A 237 -15.10 -0.95 -0.42
CA SER A 237 -16.33 -0.14 -0.33
C SER A 237 -16.65 0.61 -1.62
N GLY A 238 -15.64 0.87 -2.48
CA GLY A 238 -15.76 1.75 -3.63
C GLY A 238 -15.99 3.22 -3.25
N LYS A 239 -15.65 3.63 -2.03
CA LYS A 239 -15.87 4.97 -1.52
C LYS A 239 -14.56 5.60 -1.04
N THR A 240 -14.36 6.87 -1.39
CA THR A 240 -13.31 7.76 -0.91
C THR A 240 -13.91 8.89 -0.07
N ASP A 241 -13.10 9.69 0.60
CA ASP A 241 -13.52 10.85 1.41
C ASP A 241 -14.55 10.54 2.52
N ILE A 242 -14.51 9.31 3.02
CA ILE A 242 -15.46 8.79 4.04
C ILE A 242 -14.94 8.87 5.46
N TRP A 243 -13.65 9.16 5.64
CA TRP A 243 -13.03 9.14 6.97
C TRP A 243 -13.45 10.34 7.81
N CYS A 244 -13.80 10.09 9.07
CA CYS A 244 -13.98 11.11 10.09
C CYS A 244 -12.96 10.90 11.23
N TYR A 245 -12.60 12.00 11.91
CA TYR A 245 -11.61 12.06 12.99
C TYR A 245 -12.26 12.15 14.36
#